data_1dcfecfe90cd51fdecf8d0d3e46be526
#
_entry.id   1dcfecfe90cd51fdecf8d0d3e46be526
#
_cell.length_a   1.000
_cell.length_b   1.000
_cell.length_c   1.000
_cell.angle_alpha   90.00
_cell.angle_beta   90.00
_cell.angle_gamma   90.00
#
_symmetry.space_group_name_H-M   'P 1'
#
loop_
_entity.id
_entity.type
_entity.pdbx_description
1 polymer ?
#
loop_
_entity_poly.entity_id
_entity_poly.type
_entity_poly.pdbx_seq_one_letter_code
_entity_poly.pdbx_strand_id
1 'polypeptide(L)'
;MQTMVLEQASDLEILQQLNAHYIRSVRESDVDWFDQNLAQDFLNSNPDGSLVDRAQFLAQIARPATISNLEANDVRVRVMGDFAIIHARTTYMHEGGRAGAGRYTDIWARREGRWLCVAAQVTRS
;
A
#
# COMPACT_ATOMS: atom_id res chain seq x y z
N MET A 1 16.45 -5.04 -29.58
CA MET A 1 15.78 -5.63 -29.34
C MET A 1 15.68 -6.28 -28.07
N GLN A 2 16.41 -7.15 -27.78
CA GLN A 2 16.39 -7.83 -26.52
C GLN A 2 16.68 -6.95 -25.34
N THR A 3 17.59 -5.99 -25.52
CA THR A 3 17.97 -5.09 -24.47
C THR A 3 16.82 -4.32 -23.87
N MET A 4 15.86 -3.90 -24.68
CA MET A 4 14.72 -3.19 -24.15
C MET A 4 13.90 -4.04 -23.17
N VAL A 5 13.70 -5.30 -23.53
CA VAL A 5 12.95 -6.21 -22.65
C VAL A 5 13.69 -6.42 -21.33
N LEU A 6 15.02 -6.56 -21.40
CA LEU A 6 15.82 -6.81 -20.21
C LEU A 6 15.92 -5.59 -19.30
N GLU A 7 15.82 -4.39 -19.88
CA GLU A 7 15.95 -3.17 -19.12
C GLU A 7 14.67 -2.72 -18.45
N GLN A 8 13.52 -3.26 -18.86
CA GLN A 8 12.24 -2.90 -18.28
C GLN A 8 11.94 -3.81 -17.11
N ALA A 9 11.65 -3.22 -15.98
CA ALA A 9 11.18 -3.98 -14.85
C ALA A 9 9.82 -4.60 -15.20
N SER A 10 9.60 -5.83 -14.79
CA SER A 10 8.29 -6.46 -14.95
C SER A 10 7.26 -5.76 -14.08
N ASP A 11 6.00 -5.92 -14.41
CA ASP A 11 4.92 -5.39 -13.58
C ASP A 11 5.00 -5.94 -12.15
N LEU A 12 5.34 -7.22 -12.03
CA LEU A 12 5.51 -7.84 -10.72
C LEU A 12 6.58 -7.12 -9.89
N GLU A 13 7.74 -6.85 -10.49
CA GLU A 13 8.83 -6.17 -9.79
C GLU A 13 8.44 -4.74 -9.41
N ILE A 14 7.80 -4.02 -10.30
CA ILE A 14 7.32 -2.66 -10.04
C ILE A 14 6.35 -2.65 -8.85
N LEU A 15 5.40 -3.56 -8.85
CA LEU A 15 4.40 -3.64 -7.78
C LEU A 15 5.01 -4.07 -6.46
N GLN A 16 5.99 -4.97 -6.48
CA GLN A 16 6.72 -5.34 -5.26
C GLN A 16 7.44 -4.13 -4.66
N GLN A 17 8.06 -3.31 -5.50
CA GLN A 17 8.71 -2.09 -5.05
C GLN A 17 7.71 -1.06 -4.54
N LEU A 18 6.58 -0.90 -5.23
CA LEU A 18 5.51 0.00 -4.78
C LEU A 18 4.97 -0.44 -3.42
N ASN A 19 4.82 -1.74 -3.20
CA ASN A 19 4.37 -2.25 -1.91
C ASN A 19 5.37 -1.92 -0.79
N ALA A 20 6.65 -2.09 -1.04
CA ALA A 20 7.69 -1.76 -0.06
C ALA A 20 7.66 -0.26 0.27
N HIS A 21 7.51 0.59 -0.72
CA HIS A 21 7.38 2.03 -0.52
C HIS A 21 6.10 2.41 0.22
N TYR A 22 5.01 1.70 -0.05
CA TYR A 22 3.73 1.93 0.64
C TYR A 22 3.91 1.73 2.15
N ILE A 23 4.48 0.60 2.55
CA ILE A 23 4.70 0.27 3.96
C ILE A 23 5.65 1.28 4.61
N ARG A 24 6.75 1.61 3.94
CA ARG A 24 7.68 2.63 4.42
C ARG A 24 6.96 3.97 4.64
N SER A 25 6.13 4.35 3.68
CA SER A 25 5.42 5.63 3.72
C SER A 25 4.39 5.69 4.84
N VAL A 26 3.77 4.55 5.19
CA VAL A 26 2.92 4.49 6.37
C VAL A 26 3.76 4.72 7.63
N ARG A 27 4.91 4.06 7.75
CA ARG A 27 5.78 4.22 8.91
C ARG A 27 6.28 5.63 9.09
N GLU A 28 6.60 6.30 7.99
CA GLU A 28 7.24 7.62 8.00
C GLU A 28 6.27 8.77 7.81
N SER A 29 4.98 8.48 7.72
CA SER A 29 3.95 9.50 7.45
C SER A 29 4.27 10.31 6.19
N ASP A 30 4.69 9.62 5.13
CA ASP A 30 5.11 10.26 3.89
C ASP A 30 3.89 10.56 3.02
N VAL A 31 3.27 11.69 3.31
CA VAL A 31 2.07 12.14 2.60
C VAL A 31 2.37 12.38 1.12
N ASP A 32 3.54 12.92 0.80
CA ASP A 32 3.89 13.25 -0.58
C ASP A 32 3.95 11.99 -1.45
N TRP A 33 4.50 10.90 -0.92
CA TRP A 33 4.52 9.63 -1.66
C TRP A 33 3.10 9.16 -1.97
N PHE A 34 2.21 9.19 -0.99
CA PHE A 34 0.82 8.80 -1.19
C PHE A 34 0.10 9.74 -2.16
N ASP A 35 0.37 11.04 -2.06
CA ASP A 35 -0.23 12.01 -2.97
C ASP A 35 0.11 11.70 -4.43
N GLN A 36 1.30 11.19 -4.68
CA GLN A 36 1.77 10.86 -6.03
C GLN A 36 1.31 9.48 -6.51
N ASN A 37 0.99 8.56 -5.62
CA ASN A 37 0.77 7.16 -5.97
C ASN A 37 -0.65 6.66 -5.74
N LEU A 38 -1.52 7.46 -5.12
CA LEU A 38 -2.93 7.13 -5.00
C LEU A 38 -3.71 7.70 -6.18
N ALA A 39 -4.66 6.92 -6.69
CA ALA A 39 -5.57 7.41 -7.72
C ALA A 39 -6.51 8.48 -7.14
N GLN A 40 -7.05 9.34 -7.99
CA GLN A 40 -7.97 10.38 -7.54
C GLN A 40 -9.24 9.80 -6.91
N ASP A 41 -9.67 8.64 -7.36
CA ASP A 41 -10.87 7.96 -6.86
C ASP A 41 -10.54 6.90 -5.79
N PHE A 42 -9.37 6.96 -5.17
CA PHE A 42 -8.94 6.01 -4.15
C PHE A 42 -9.91 5.97 -2.96
N LEU A 43 -10.21 4.76 -2.50
CA LEU A 43 -10.99 4.52 -1.29
C LEU A 43 -10.25 3.52 -0.39
N ASN A 44 -10.31 3.75 0.90
CA ASN A 44 -9.69 2.87 1.89
C ASN A 44 -10.71 2.43 2.94
N SER A 45 -10.78 1.13 3.19
CA SER A 45 -11.58 0.58 4.28
C SER A 45 -10.70 0.41 5.51
N ASN A 46 -11.01 1.14 6.55
CA ASN A 46 -10.26 1.12 7.81
C ASN A 46 -10.65 -0.09 8.68
N PRO A 47 -9.80 -0.47 9.64
CA PRO A 47 -10.10 -1.58 10.55
C PRO A 47 -11.37 -1.38 11.38
N ASP A 48 -11.77 -0.14 11.63
CA ASP A 48 -12.98 0.16 12.40
C ASP A 48 -14.27 0.09 11.55
N GLY A 49 -14.13 -0.27 10.28
CA GLY A 49 -15.26 -0.37 9.37
C GLY A 49 -15.59 0.91 8.62
N SER A 50 -14.89 2.00 8.87
CA SER A 50 -15.14 3.24 8.14
C SER A 50 -14.54 3.18 6.74
N LEU A 51 -15.19 3.83 5.80
CA LEU A 51 -14.70 4.00 4.44
C LEU A 51 -14.28 5.45 4.27
N VAL A 52 -13.04 5.67 3.88
CA VAL A 52 -12.48 7.02 3.71
C VAL A 52 -12.03 7.23 2.27
N ASP A 53 -12.15 8.46 1.82
CA ASP A 53 -11.69 8.83 0.49
C ASP A 53 -10.21 9.23 0.51
N ARG A 54 -9.70 9.64 -0.65
CA ARG A 54 -8.28 9.99 -0.79
C ARG A 54 -7.87 11.11 0.16
N ALA A 55 -8.64 12.18 0.24
CA ALA A 55 -8.32 13.33 1.08
C ALA A 55 -8.30 12.94 2.57
N GLN A 56 -9.27 12.14 2.99
CA GLN A 56 -9.34 11.66 4.36
C GLN A 56 -8.19 10.71 4.69
N PHE A 57 -7.81 9.85 3.74
CA PHE A 57 -6.70 8.95 3.91
C PHE A 57 -5.38 9.71 4.04
N LEU A 58 -5.16 10.71 3.20
CA LEU A 58 -3.96 11.55 3.29
C LEU A 58 -3.87 12.25 4.65
N ALA A 59 -5.01 12.71 5.18
CA ALA A 59 -5.05 13.30 6.51
C ALA A 59 -4.72 12.28 7.59
N GLN A 60 -5.13 11.02 7.44
CA GLN A 60 -4.76 9.96 8.38
C GLN A 60 -3.25 9.71 8.39
N ILE A 61 -2.66 9.64 7.19
CA ILE A 61 -1.22 9.40 7.05
C ILE A 61 -0.41 10.54 7.65
N ALA A 62 -0.90 11.77 7.57
CA ALA A 62 -0.21 12.94 8.10
C ALA A 62 -0.10 12.93 9.63
N ARG A 63 -0.96 12.16 10.31
CA ARG A 63 -0.90 12.07 11.77
C ARG A 63 0.30 11.24 12.19
N PRO A 64 0.91 11.54 13.35
CA PRO A 64 1.97 10.70 13.88
C PRO A 64 1.48 9.26 14.03
N ALA A 65 2.33 8.32 13.67
CA ALA A 65 2.00 6.91 13.81
C ALA A 65 1.92 6.54 15.29
N THR A 66 0.90 5.76 15.64
CA THR A 66 0.72 5.24 17.01
C THR A 66 1.31 3.84 17.16
N ILE A 67 1.83 3.29 16.08
CA ILE A 67 2.48 1.98 16.06
C ILE A 67 3.91 2.13 15.55
N SER A 68 4.75 1.17 15.90
CA SER A 68 6.14 1.13 15.46
C SER A 68 6.46 -0.24 14.86
N ASN A 69 7.62 -0.34 14.22
CA ASN A 69 8.13 -1.58 13.64
C ASN A 69 7.14 -2.25 12.68
N LEU A 70 6.41 -1.45 11.93
CA LEU A 70 5.47 -1.98 10.93
C LEU A 70 6.23 -2.71 9.84
N GLU A 71 5.88 -3.97 9.63
CA GLU A 71 6.45 -4.81 8.58
C GLU A 71 5.35 -5.53 7.83
N ALA A 72 5.58 -5.75 6.53
CA ALA A 72 4.72 -6.58 5.72
C ALA A 72 5.37 -7.95 5.54
N ASN A 73 4.59 -8.99 5.71
CA ASN A 73 5.03 -10.37 5.60
C ASN A 73 4.08 -11.13 4.68
N ASP A 74 4.56 -12.22 4.09
CA ASP A 74 3.75 -13.07 3.22
C ASP A 74 3.08 -12.23 2.12
N VAL A 75 3.87 -11.41 1.47
CA VAL A 75 3.36 -10.51 0.41
C VAL A 75 3.08 -11.33 -0.84
N ARG A 76 1.87 -11.22 -1.35
CA ARG A 76 1.45 -11.88 -2.59
C ARG A 76 0.92 -10.85 -3.57
N VAL A 77 1.57 -10.77 -4.71
CA VAL A 77 1.18 -9.85 -5.79
C VAL A 77 0.57 -10.68 -6.91
N ARG A 78 -0.66 -10.33 -7.29
CA ARG A 78 -1.35 -10.99 -8.40
C ARG A 78 -1.60 -9.95 -9.49
N VAL A 79 -0.96 -10.11 -10.62
CA VAL A 79 -1.12 -9.19 -11.75
C VAL A 79 -2.19 -9.74 -12.69
N MET A 80 -3.19 -8.92 -12.98
CA MET A 80 -4.33 -9.31 -13.80
C MET A 80 -4.56 -8.25 -14.88
N GLY A 81 -3.71 -8.24 -15.92
CA GLY A 81 -3.78 -7.24 -16.96
C GLY A 81 -3.45 -5.85 -16.42
N ASP A 82 -4.38 -4.93 -16.51
CA ASP A 82 -4.20 -3.56 -16.04
C ASP A 82 -4.58 -3.36 -14.57
N PHE A 83 -4.84 -4.45 -13.87
CA PHE A 83 -5.10 -4.45 -12.44
C PHE A 83 -4.15 -5.40 -11.73
N ALA A 84 -3.90 -5.13 -10.48
CA ALA A 84 -3.16 -6.04 -9.62
C ALA A 84 -3.72 -5.96 -8.20
N ILE A 85 -3.63 -7.08 -7.50
CA ILE A 85 -4.05 -7.17 -6.10
C ILE A 85 -2.84 -7.58 -5.28
N ILE A 86 -2.57 -6.86 -4.21
CA ILE A 86 -1.50 -7.19 -3.28
C ILE A 86 -2.13 -7.58 -1.96
N HIS A 87 -1.81 -8.78 -1.49
CA HIS A 87 -2.21 -9.28 -0.17
C HIS A 87 -0.99 -9.38 0.70
N ALA A 88 -1.11 -9.00 1.96
CA ALA A 88 -0.02 -9.19 2.90
C ALA A 88 -0.53 -9.28 4.33
N ARG A 89 0.32 -9.80 5.19
CA ARG A 89 0.11 -9.78 6.63
C ARG A 89 1.02 -8.72 7.21
N THR A 90 0.54 -7.99 8.21
CA THR A 90 1.34 -6.98 8.90
C THR A 90 1.62 -7.42 10.32
N THR A 91 2.78 -7.02 10.81
CA THR A 91 3.14 -7.10 12.23
C THR A 91 3.65 -5.72 12.66
N TYR A 92 3.38 -5.37 13.89
CA TYR A 92 3.76 -4.05 14.42
C TYR A 92 3.74 -4.08 15.95
N MET A 93 4.19 -2.99 16.56
CA MET A 93 4.16 -2.84 18.01
C MET A 93 3.25 -1.66 18.34
N HIS A 94 2.39 -1.86 19.33
CA HIS A 94 1.61 -0.76 19.91
C HIS A 94 2.46 0.06 20.87
N GLU A 95 2.01 1.26 21.19
CA GLU A 95 2.58 2.01 22.30
C GLU A 95 2.51 1.15 23.56
N GLY A 96 3.58 1.12 24.33
CA GLY A 96 3.68 0.24 25.49
C GLY A 96 4.28 -1.12 25.21
N GLY A 97 4.60 -1.42 23.94
CA GLY A 97 5.36 -2.62 23.57
C GLY A 97 4.55 -3.86 23.32
N ARG A 98 3.21 -3.76 23.21
CA ARG A 98 2.38 -4.92 22.88
C ARG A 98 2.42 -5.19 21.38
N ALA A 99 2.65 -6.45 21.01
CA ALA A 99 2.65 -6.87 19.61
C ALA A 99 1.25 -6.82 19.00
N GLY A 100 1.18 -6.40 17.75
CA GLY A 100 -0.05 -6.40 16.98
C GLY A 100 0.14 -7.05 15.63
N ALA A 101 -0.95 -7.43 15.00
CA ALA A 101 -0.94 -8.03 13.67
C ALA A 101 -2.20 -7.63 12.91
N GLY A 102 -2.14 -7.78 11.60
CA GLY A 102 -3.28 -7.50 10.75
C GLY A 102 -3.04 -8.01 9.35
N ARG A 103 -3.94 -7.63 8.46
CA ARG A 103 -3.82 -7.93 7.03
C ARG A 103 -4.23 -6.71 6.23
N TYR A 104 -3.71 -6.62 5.01
CA TYR A 104 -4.22 -5.64 4.07
C TYR A 104 -4.36 -6.26 2.68
N THR A 105 -5.25 -5.67 1.92
CA THR A 105 -5.45 -5.95 0.51
C THR A 105 -5.49 -4.63 -0.23
N ASP A 106 -4.57 -4.45 -1.16
CA ASP A 106 -4.50 -3.25 -1.97
C ASP A 106 -4.79 -3.60 -3.42
N ILE A 107 -5.54 -2.74 -4.09
CA ILE A 107 -5.83 -2.89 -5.51
C ILE A 107 -5.15 -1.75 -6.24
N TRP A 108 -4.35 -2.12 -7.25
CA TRP A 108 -3.62 -1.20 -8.10
C TRP A 108 -4.19 -1.28 -9.51
N ALA A 109 -4.27 -0.15 -10.18
CA ALA A 109 -4.69 -0.07 -11.58
C ALA A 109 -3.63 0.64 -12.39
N ARG A 110 -3.34 0.11 -13.59
CA ARG A 110 -2.46 0.79 -14.52
C ARG A 110 -3.29 1.73 -15.38
N ARG A 111 -3.03 3.02 -15.21
CA ARG A 111 -3.73 4.07 -15.94
C ARG A 111 -2.68 4.94 -16.63
N GLU A 112 -2.79 5.08 -17.94
CA GLU A 112 -1.85 5.87 -18.73
C GLU A 112 -0.40 5.43 -18.51
N GLY A 113 -0.18 4.11 -18.46
CA GLY A 113 1.14 3.52 -18.31
C GLY A 113 1.72 3.56 -16.91
N ARG A 114 0.93 3.95 -15.91
CA ARG A 114 1.40 4.10 -14.55
C ARG A 114 0.50 3.38 -13.56
N TRP A 115 1.11 2.66 -12.62
CA TRP A 115 0.36 1.98 -11.56
C TRP A 115 -0.02 2.98 -10.47
N LEU A 116 -1.32 3.04 -10.16
CA LEU A 116 -1.87 3.87 -9.08
C LEU A 116 -2.71 2.99 -8.16
N CYS A 117 -2.64 3.22 -6.86
CA CYS A 117 -3.47 2.50 -5.91
C CYS A 117 -4.88 3.05 -5.95
N VAL A 118 -5.87 2.21 -6.23
CA VAL A 118 -7.26 2.63 -6.35
C VAL A 118 -8.09 2.23 -5.14
N ALA A 119 -7.65 1.23 -4.38
CA ALA A 119 -8.39 0.81 -3.19
C ALA A 119 -7.45 0.09 -2.23
N ALA A 120 -7.79 0.17 -0.96
CA ALA A 120 -7.08 -0.56 0.08
C ALA A 120 -8.08 -0.99 1.16
N GLN A 121 -7.77 -2.09 1.82
CA GLN A 121 -8.53 -2.56 2.96
C GLN A 121 -7.56 -3.06 4.01
N VAL A 122 -7.75 -2.66 5.25
CA VAL A 122 -6.88 -3.02 6.35
C VAL A 122 -7.73 -3.65 7.46
N THR A 123 -7.27 -4.78 7.96
CA THR A 123 -7.86 -5.40 9.15
C THR A 123 -6.79 -5.52 10.22
N ARG A 124 -7.22 -5.53 11.47
CA ARG A 124 -6.34 -5.71 12.62
C ARG A 124 -6.95 -6.71 13.58
N SER A 125 -6.09 -7.51 14.13
CA SER A 125 -6.49 -8.48 15.15
C SER A 125 -6.07 -8.03 16.55
#